data_3ae3b8a399d7908cb0e31a423a7a7fff
#
_entry.id   3ae3b8a399d7908cb0e31a423a7a7fff
#
_cell.length_a   1.000
_cell.length_b   1.000
_cell.length_c   1.000
_cell.angle_alpha   90.00
_cell.angle_beta   90.00
_cell.angle_gamma   90.00
#
_symmetry.space_group_name_H-M   'P 1'
#
loop_
_entity.id
_entity.type
_entity.pdbx_description
1 polymer ?
#
loop_
_entity_poly.entity_id
_entity_poly.type
_entity_poly.pdbx_seq_one_letter_code
_entity_poly.pdbx_strand_id
1 'polypeptide(L)'
;MTPAENLDSHLRNIIEWHFNPETGCDFWLDWAKNAGWDPRKEVQTFADLDKFPHFEDVWLRDEQNERFVPRGFGDRPFNIFETGGTTGVPKQRIGWDDYKVDYEEFGDNLNDEFFPRSGKWLMMGPTGPRRLRLAIEHLANYRGGSCYFVDLDPRWVKKLIARKQFDEVERYMKHVVDQGVEMIKHRGVQCLFTTPRLLEALAERISIARCGVKGVFCGGTSMTPQMVRFLMEEVLEGKSQFVPTYGNTLMGLACSLPDTLRANNYSVTYWSPQPRAVLRIVDLKDTSKIVDYDEYGRVELTTMTKEFFMPRFLERDEAIRRKPCDKYPWDGVGDVRPFGALEKKVIEGVY
;
A
#
# COMPACT_ATOMS: atom_id res chain seq x y z
N MET A 1 6.17 4.13 -27.14
CA MET A 1 5.97 5.15 -26.10
C MET A 1 6.92 4.84 -24.98
N THR A 2 7.75 5.78 -24.59
CA THR A 2 8.63 5.61 -23.43
C THR A 2 7.82 5.64 -22.13
N PRO A 3 8.37 5.15 -21.00
CA PRO A 3 7.70 5.25 -19.70
C PRO A 3 7.30 6.69 -19.34
N ALA A 4 8.16 7.67 -19.63
CA ALA A 4 7.86 9.08 -19.39
C ALA A 4 6.69 9.59 -20.26
N GLU A 5 6.69 9.30 -21.56
CA GLU A 5 5.59 9.67 -22.46
C GLU A 5 4.26 9.03 -22.03
N ASN A 6 4.30 7.79 -21.53
CA ASN A 6 3.12 7.12 -21.00
C ASN A 6 2.61 7.81 -19.73
N LEU A 7 3.52 8.16 -18.81
CA LEU A 7 3.18 8.88 -17.57
C LEU A 7 2.56 10.25 -17.87
N ASP A 8 3.17 11.03 -18.76
CA ASP A 8 2.66 12.36 -19.15
C ASP A 8 1.31 12.28 -19.84
N SER A 9 1.12 11.29 -20.72
CA SER A 9 -0.15 11.06 -21.40
C SER A 9 -1.26 10.67 -20.40
N HIS A 10 -0.93 9.78 -19.45
CA HIS A 10 -1.86 9.41 -18.39
C HIS A 10 -2.22 10.61 -17.52
N LEU A 11 -1.22 11.38 -17.09
CA LEU A 11 -1.43 12.59 -16.28
C LEU A 11 -2.39 13.56 -16.96
N ARG A 12 -2.17 13.88 -18.26
CA ARG A 12 -3.08 14.79 -18.99
C ARG A 12 -4.53 14.30 -18.97
N ASN A 13 -4.75 12.98 -19.13
CA ASN A 13 -6.09 12.41 -19.05
C ASN A 13 -6.71 12.54 -17.66
N ILE A 14 -5.90 12.38 -16.60
CA ILE A 14 -6.36 12.52 -15.21
C ILE A 14 -6.64 13.99 -14.88
N ILE A 15 -5.78 14.91 -15.32
CA ILE A 15 -5.99 16.36 -15.15
C ILE A 15 -7.26 16.80 -15.89
N GLU A 16 -7.44 16.40 -17.16
CA GLU A 16 -8.68 16.70 -17.88
C GLU A 16 -9.90 16.14 -17.13
N TRP A 17 -9.83 14.91 -16.63
CA TRP A 17 -10.93 14.29 -15.89
C TRP A 17 -11.31 15.04 -14.61
N HIS A 18 -10.32 15.37 -13.76
CA HIS A 18 -10.59 15.96 -12.44
C HIS A 18 -10.88 17.45 -12.47
N PHE A 19 -10.45 18.17 -13.51
CA PHE A 19 -10.63 19.63 -13.64
C PHE A 19 -11.63 20.04 -14.72
N ASN A 20 -12.26 19.08 -15.42
CA ASN A 20 -13.36 19.35 -16.31
C ASN A 20 -14.66 19.54 -15.50
N PRO A 21 -15.43 20.62 -15.72
CA PRO A 21 -16.68 20.86 -14.98
C PRO A 21 -17.73 19.75 -15.07
N GLU A 22 -17.70 18.93 -16.13
CA GLU A 22 -18.66 17.84 -16.35
C GLU A 22 -18.24 16.55 -15.60
N THR A 23 -16.95 16.31 -15.41
CA THR A 23 -16.43 15.05 -14.85
C THR A 23 -15.72 15.20 -13.52
N GLY A 24 -15.17 16.36 -13.23
CA GLY A 24 -14.37 16.64 -12.03
C GLY A 24 -15.19 16.63 -10.73
N CYS A 25 -14.51 16.63 -9.61
CA CYS A 25 -15.13 16.74 -8.29
C CYS A 25 -15.13 18.18 -7.77
N ASP A 26 -16.06 18.48 -6.88
CA ASP A 26 -16.22 19.84 -6.34
C ASP A 26 -14.96 20.35 -5.65
N PHE A 27 -14.23 19.46 -4.94
CA PHE A 27 -12.98 19.84 -4.28
C PHE A 27 -11.95 20.42 -5.29
N TRP A 28 -11.67 19.71 -6.37
CA TRP A 28 -10.66 20.14 -7.34
C TRP A 28 -11.13 21.30 -8.23
N LEU A 29 -12.42 21.38 -8.53
CA LEU A 29 -12.99 22.51 -9.28
C LEU A 29 -12.92 23.81 -8.48
N ASP A 30 -13.27 23.79 -7.19
CA ASP A 30 -13.14 24.93 -6.30
C ASP A 30 -11.68 25.30 -6.05
N TRP A 31 -10.82 24.30 -5.88
CA TRP A 31 -9.39 24.53 -5.73
C TRP A 31 -8.81 25.30 -6.94
N ALA A 32 -9.08 24.86 -8.17
CA ALA A 32 -8.58 25.52 -9.38
C ALA A 32 -9.10 26.95 -9.51
N LYS A 33 -10.37 27.16 -9.18
CA LYS A 33 -10.96 28.51 -9.15
C LYS A 33 -10.22 29.43 -8.19
N ASN A 34 -9.88 28.94 -7.01
CA ASN A 34 -9.19 29.71 -5.96
C ASN A 34 -7.69 29.91 -6.30
N ALA A 35 -7.06 28.94 -6.95
CA ALA A 35 -5.66 29.02 -7.40
C ALA A 35 -5.46 30.02 -8.53
N GLY A 36 -6.51 30.38 -9.28
CA GLY A 36 -6.49 31.40 -10.32
C GLY A 36 -5.82 30.94 -11.64
N TRP A 37 -5.62 29.63 -11.83
CA TRP A 37 -5.09 29.06 -13.07
C TRP A 37 -5.81 27.74 -13.44
N ASP A 38 -5.76 27.37 -14.72
CA ASP A 38 -6.43 26.18 -15.24
C ASP A 38 -5.43 25.02 -15.38
N PRO A 39 -5.49 23.98 -14.52
CA PRO A 39 -4.58 22.85 -14.61
C PRO A 39 -4.59 22.13 -15.96
N ARG A 40 -5.70 22.12 -16.68
CA ARG A 40 -5.81 21.50 -18.02
C ARG A 40 -4.94 22.17 -19.08
N LYS A 41 -4.61 23.45 -18.90
CA LYS A 41 -3.73 24.21 -19.79
C LYS A 41 -2.28 24.17 -19.35
N GLU A 42 -2.06 24.21 -18.03
CA GLU A 42 -0.74 24.44 -17.45
C GLU A 42 0.02 23.16 -17.13
N VAL A 43 -0.68 22.00 -17.03
CA VAL A 43 -0.06 20.71 -16.68
C VAL A 43 -0.02 19.82 -17.90
N GLN A 44 1.15 19.68 -18.51
CA GLN A 44 1.37 18.88 -19.70
C GLN A 44 2.29 17.68 -19.44
N THR A 45 3.17 17.78 -18.45
CA THR A 45 4.14 16.77 -18.06
C THR A 45 4.07 16.50 -16.56
N PHE A 46 4.60 15.37 -16.12
CA PHE A 46 4.64 15.03 -14.68
C PHE A 46 5.42 16.06 -13.86
N ALA A 47 6.43 16.70 -14.44
CA ALA A 47 7.19 17.77 -13.77
C ALA A 47 6.32 19.02 -13.50
N ASP A 48 5.29 19.27 -14.30
CA ASP A 48 4.39 20.40 -14.07
C ASP A 48 3.55 20.26 -12.78
N LEU A 49 3.49 19.06 -12.18
CA LEU A 49 2.85 18.88 -10.89
C LEU A 49 3.52 19.71 -9.77
N ASP A 50 4.76 20.13 -9.96
CA ASP A 50 5.44 21.03 -9.03
C ASP A 50 4.78 22.42 -8.93
N LYS A 51 3.85 22.76 -9.82
CA LYS A 51 2.96 23.93 -9.72
C LYS A 51 1.88 23.77 -8.64
N PHE A 52 1.52 22.52 -8.28
CA PHE A 52 0.64 22.29 -7.15
C PHE A 52 1.40 22.38 -5.82
N PRO A 53 0.78 22.93 -4.77
CA PRO A 53 1.31 22.75 -3.42
C PRO A 53 1.31 21.27 -3.03
N HIS A 54 2.01 20.92 -1.97
CA HIS A 54 1.84 19.58 -1.39
C HIS A 54 0.40 19.39 -0.95
N PHE A 55 -0.16 18.22 -1.29
CA PHE A 55 -1.51 17.85 -0.85
C PHE A 55 -1.52 17.68 0.67
N GLU A 56 -2.45 18.36 1.34
CA GLU A 56 -2.52 18.35 2.80
C GLU A 56 -3.40 17.22 3.31
N ASP A 57 -2.90 16.48 4.29
CA ASP A 57 -3.62 15.34 4.86
C ASP A 57 -4.87 15.75 5.66
N VAL A 58 -4.95 17.01 6.08
CA VAL A 58 -6.13 17.60 6.73
C VAL A 58 -7.34 17.63 5.79
N TRP A 59 -7.14 17.80 4.50
CA TRP A 59 -8.24 17.77 3.52
C TRP A 59 -8.96 16.43 3.50
N LEU A 60 -8.24 15.31 3.71
CA LEU A 60 -8.83 13.96 3.79
C LEU A 60 -9.45 13.64 5.16
N ARG A 61 -9.40 14.55 6.13
CA ARG A 61 -9.99 14.38 7.46
C ARG A 61 -11.19 15.28 7.69
N ASP A 62 -11.11 16.51 7.20
CA ASP A 62 -12.01 17.57 7.56
C ASP A 62 -13.04 17.87 6.45
N GLU A 63 -12.69 17.58 5.19
CA GLU A 63 -13.62 17.74 4.07
C GLU A 63 -14.65 16.59 4.02
N GLN A 64 -15.85 16.91 3.53
CA GLN A 64 -16.88 15.90 3.29
C GLN A 64 -16.46 15.01 2.11
N ASN A 65 -16.64 13.71 2.24
CA ASN A 65 -16.24 12.72 1.23
C ASN A 65 -16.88 12.99 -0.15
N GLU A 66 -18.12 13.47 -0.15
CA GLU A 66 -18.90 13.78 -1.35
C GLU A 66 -18.20 14.83 -2.24
N ARG A 67 -17.45 15.76 -1.64
CA ARG A 67 -16.69 16.76 -2.39
C ARG A 67 -15.57 16.17 -3.26
N PHE A 68 -15.10 14.99 -2.92
CA PHE A 68 -14.10 14.25 -3.71
C PHE A 68 -14.71 13.35 -4.77
N VAL A 69 -16.04 13.18 -4.81
CA VAL A 69 -16.71 12.33 -5.80
C VAL A 69 -16.70 13.00 -7.17
N PRO A 70 -16.01 12.41 -8.19
CA PRO A 70 -16.03 12.95 -9.52
C PRO A 70 -17.43 12.82 -10.14
N ARG A 71 -17.95 13.91 -10.68
CA ARG A 71 -19.26 13.99 -11.34
C ARG A 71 -19.41 12.96 -12.47
N GLY A 72 -18.30 12.63 -13.14
CA GLY A 72 -18.28 11.61 -14.19
C GLY A 72 -18.61 10.19 -13.73
N PHE A 73 -18.69 9.92 -12.43
CA PHE A 73 -19.21 8.64 -11.88
C PHE A 73 -20.74 8.67 -11.66
N GLY A 74 -21.39 9.83 -11.76
CA GLY A 74 -22.83 9.99 -11.53
C GLY A 74 -23.22 9.55 -10.12
N ASP A 75 -24.41 8.94 -10.00
CA ASP A 75 -24.96 8.47 -8.72
C ASP A 75 -24.45 7.07 -8.31
N ARG A 76 -23.35 6.61 -8.91
CA ARG A 76 -22.78 5.30 -8.59
C ARG A 76 -22.35 5.24 -7.11
N PRO A 77 -22.85 4.28 -6.31
CA PRO A 77 -22.42 4.13 -4.92
C PRO A 77 -20.92 3.93 -4.79
N PHE A 78 -20.28 4.57 -3.83
CA PHE A 78 -18.85 4.50 -3.58
C PHE A 78 -18.52 3.88 -2.23
N ASN A 79 -17.29 3.41 -2.08
CA ASN A 79 -16.74 2.97 -0.81
C ASN A 79 -15.99 4.14 -0.16
N ILE A 80 -16.01 4.20 1.17
CA ILE A 80 -15.14 5.05 1.95
C ILE A 80 -14.05 4.16 2.55
N PHE A 81 -12.81 4.44 2.20
CA PHE A 81 -11.65 3.74 2.72
C PHE A 81 -10.94 4.62 3.74
N GLU A 82 -10.57 4.04 4.87
CA GLU A 82 -9.90 4.78 5.95
C GLU A 82 -8.46 4.30 6.15
N THR A 83 -7.59 5.23 6.50
CA THR A 83 -6.24 4.91 6.99
C THR A 83 -6.28 4.43 8.44
N GLY A 84 -5.18 3.86 8.94
CA GLY A 84 -5.12 3.31 10.29
C GLY A 84 -5.28 4.30 11.46
N GLY A 85 -5.37 5.63 11.20
CA GLY A 85 -5.60 6.65 12.23
C GLY A 85 -4.48 6.76 13.26
N THR A 86 -3.23 6.54 12.88
CA THR A 86 -2.07 6.51 13.80
C THR A 86 -1.80 7.86 14.46
N THR A 87 -2.18 8.96 13.83
CA THR A 87 -1.90 10.34 14.30
C THR A 87 -3.16 11.17 14.51
N GLY A 88 -4.28 10.54 14.81
CA GLY A 88 -5.56 11.23 15.04
C GLY A 88 -6.71 10.62 14.24
N VAL A 89 -7.68 11.44 13.84
CA VAL A 89 -8.81 11.00 13.01
C VAL A 89 -8.26 10.37 11.71
N PRO A 90 -8.72 9.18 11.32
CA PRO A 90 -8.29 8.55 10.08
C PRO A 90 -8.55 9.44 8.87
N LYS A 91 -7.59 9.48 7.95
CA LYS A 91 -7.83 10.05 6.62
C LYS A 91 -8.81 9.14 5.88
N GLN A 92 -9.69 9.73 5.12
CA GLN A 92 -10.67 9.03 4.30
C GLN A 92 -10.35 9.21 2.81
N ARG A 93 -10.56 8.16 2.05
CA ARG A 93 -10.49 8.18 0.59
C ARG A 93 -11.72 7.48 0.05
N ILE A 94 -12.39 8.12 -0.89
CA ILE A 94 -13.44 7.47 -1.66
C ILE A 94 -12.84 6.58 -2.75
N GLY A 95 -13.60 5.60 -3.22
CA GLY A 95 -13.18 4.79 -4.36
C GLY A 95 -14.20 3.73 -4.73
N TRP A 96 -14.00 3.16 -5.93
CA TRP A 96 -14.85 2.11 -6.49
C TRP A 96 -14.05 0.84 -6.76
N ASP A 97 -13.22 0.85 -7.80
CA ASP A 97 -12.61 -0.35 -8.35
C ASP A 97 -11.09 -0.22 -8.62
N ASP A 98 -10.47 0.97 -8.41
CA ASP A 98 -9.05 1.19 -8.73
C ASP A 98 -8.10 0.22 -8.02
N TYR A 99 -8.47 -0.24 -6.82
CA TYR A 99 -7.72 -1.25 -6.10
C TYR A 99 -7.64 -2.59 -6.83
N LYS A 100 -8.64 -2.90 -7.67
CA LYS A 100 -8.66 -4.16 -8.43
C LYS A 100 -7.50 -4.20 -9.42
N VAL A 101 -7.28 -3.11 -10.16
CA VAL A 101 -6.22 -3.03 -11.16
C VAL A 101 -4.85 -3.25 -10.54
N ASP A 102 -4.56 -2.62 -9.40
CA ASP A 102 -3.27 -2.81 -8.70
C ASP A 102 -3.05 -4.27 -8.29
N TYR A 103 -4.10 -4.93 -7.81
CA TYR A 103 -4.00 -6.30 -7.33
C TYR A 103 -4.12 -7.35 -8.45
N GLU A 104 -4.70 -7.01 -9.59
CA GLU A 104 -4.64 -7.82 -10.81
C GLU A 104 -3.21 -7.84 -11.37
N GLU A 105 -2.57 -6.67 -11.51
CA GLU A 105 -1.17 -6.58 -11.93
C GLU A 105 -0.22 -7.29 -10.96
N PHE A 106 -0.45 -7.13 -9.65
CA PHE A 106 0.29 -7.88 -8.65
C PHE A 106 0.05 -9.38 -8.80
N GLY A 107 -1.21 -9.79 -8.98
CA GLY A 107 -1.60 -11.18 -9.19
C GLY A 107 -0.93 -11.82 -10.40
N ASP A 108 -0.82 -11.10 -11.51
CA ASP A 108 -0.15 -11.59 -12.72
C ASP A 108 1.36 -11.73 -12.56
N ASN A 109 1.94 -11.00 -11.61
CA ASN A 109 3.37 -11.08 -11.29
C ASN A 109 3.70 -12.18 -10.26
N LEU A 110 2.72 -12.79 -9.62
CA LEU A 110 2.93 -13.88 -8.67
C LEU A 110 3.26 -15.19 -9.41
N ASN A 111 4.27 -15.90 -8.92
CA ASN A 111 4.66 -17.22 -9.46
C ASN A 111 3.58 -18.26 -9.13
N ASP A 112 3.02 -18.91 -10.15
CA ASP A 112 1.95 -19.89 -10.02
C ASP A 112 2.35 -21.15 -9.23
N GLU A 113 3.64 -21.48 -9.11
CA GLU A 113 4.13 -22.57 -8.27
C GLU A 113 3.87 -22.30 -6.79
N PHE A 114 4.14 -21.06 -6.35
CA PHE A 114 4.02 -20.63 -4.96
C PHE A 114 2.66 -20.00 -4.64
N PHE A 115 2.06 -19.37 -5.62
CA PHE A 115 0.70 -18.81 -5.51
C PHE A 115 -0.20 -19.47 -6.56
N PRO A 116 -0.59 -20.73 -6.34
CA PRO A 116 -1.31 -21.49 -7.36
C PRO A 116 -2.62 -20.85 -7.76
N ARG A 117 -2.95 -20.91 -9.05
CA ARG A 117 -4.26 -20.54 -9.54
C ARG A 117 -5.30 -21.46 -8.90
N SER A 118 -6.50 -20.92 -8.62
CA SER A 118 -7.55 -21.62 -7.85
C SER A 118 -7.13 -21.99 -6.42
N GLY A 119 -6.03 -21.44 -5.90
CA GLY A 119 -5.54 -21.65 -4.55
C GLY A 119 -6.48 -21.08 -3.48
N LYS A 120 -6.38 -21.64 -2.28
CA LYS A 120 -7.09 -21.12 -1.11
C LYS A 120 -6.20 -20.12 -0.38
N TRP A 121 -6.72 -18.94 -0.19
CA TRP A 121 -6.06 -17.83 0.47
C TRP A 121 -6.55 -17.67 1.91
N LEU A 122 -5.67 -17.19 2.76
CA LEU A 122 -6.01 -16.66 4.08
C LEU A 122 -5.47 -15.23 4.19
N MET A 123 -6.34 -14.30 4.56
CA MET A 123 -5.95 -12.98 4.98
C MET A 123 -6.01 -12.90 6.51
N MET A 124 -4.86 -12.64 7.14
CA MET A 124 -4.74 -12.30 8.56
C MET A 124 -4.23 -10.86 8.67
N GLY A 125 -5.13 -9.95 8.99
CA GLY A 125 -4.78 -8.53 9.06
C GLY A 125 -6.00 -7.62 9.22
N PRO A 126 -5.80 -6.29 9.16
CA PRO A 126 -6.90 -5.36 9.37
C PRO A 126 -7.93 -5.47 8.25
N THR A 127 -9.16 -5.83 8.60
CA THR A 127 -10.30 -5.87 7.68
C THR A 127 -11.18 -4.63 7.78
N GLY A 128 -11.12 -3.90 8.90
CA GLY A 128 -11.95 -2.73 9.18
C GLY A 128 -11.79 -1.58 8.16
N PRO A 129 -10.59 -1.14 7.79
CA PRO A 129 -10.38 -0.12 6.74
C PRO A 129 -10.74 -0.55 5.32
N ARG A 130 -11.45 -1.58 5.10
CA ARG A 130 -12.07 -2.19 3.91
C ARG A 130 -11.19 -2.31 2.65
N ARG A 131 -10.42 -1.27 2.23
CA ARG A 131 -9.68 -1.33 0.96
C ARG A 131 -8.78 -2.57 0.89
N LEU A 132 -7.97 -2.82 1.92
CA LEU A 132 -7.08 -3.98 1.96
C LEU A 132 -7.86 -5.29 1.90
N ARG A 133 -8.92 -5.43 2.71
CA ARG A 133 -9.75 -6.63 2.68
C ARG A 133 -10.36 -6.89 1.31
N LEU A 134 -10.96 -5.87 0.68
CA LEU A 134 -11.54 -5.99 -0.65
C LEU A 134 -10.49 -6.34 -1.70
N ALA A 135 -9.29 -5.75 -1.58
CA ALA A 135 -8.18 -5.99 -2.50
C ALA A 135 -7.65 -7.42 -2.44
N ILE A 136 -7.48 -7.98 -1.22
CA ILE A 136 -7.03 -9.36 -1.05
C ILE A 136 -8.09 -10.36 -1.50
N GLU A 137 -9.36 -10.11 -1.20
CA GLU A 137 -10.47 -10.92 -1.67
C GLU A 137 -10.51 -10.92 -3.21
N HIS A 138 -10.38 -9.74 -3.81
CA HIS A 138 -10.34 -9.60 -5.26
C HIS A 138 -9.13 -10.34 -5.87
N LEU A 139 -7.95 -10.21 -5.30
CA LEU A 139 -6.74 -10.93 -5.74
C LEU A 139 -6.98 -12.45 -5.76
N ALA A 140 -7.51 -13.00 -4.67
CA ALA A 140 -7.80 -14.44 -4.59
C ALA A 140 -8.80 -14.86 -5.68
N ASN A 141 -9.88 -14.10 -5.85
CA ASN A 141 -10.92 -14.37 -6.86
C ASN A 141 -10.38 -14.21 -8.30
N TYR A 142 -9.61 -13.16 -8.57
CA TYR A 142 -8.97 -12.93 -9.87
C TYR A 142 -8.06 -14.11 -10.28
N ARG A 143 -7.37 -14.70 -9.30
CA ARG A 143 -6.56 -15.90 -9.51
C ARG A 143 -7.38 -17.21 -9.51
N GLY A 144 -8.72 -17.12 -9.52
CA GLY A 144 -9.64 -18.25 -9.56
C GLY A 144 -9.79 -19.00 -8.24
N GLY A 145 -9.30 -18.45 -7.15
CA GLY A 145 -9.33 -19.03 -5.81
C GLY A 145 -10.41 -18.45 -4.90
N SER A 146 -10.30 -18.75 -3.62
CA SER A 146 -11.17 -18.23 -2.55
C SER A 146 -10.34 -17.74 -1.37
N CYS A 147 -10.87 -16.80 -0.58
CA CYS A 147 -10.16 -16.22 0.55
C CYS A 147 -10.93 -16.41 1.86
N TYR A 148 -10.23 -16.91 2.87
CA TYR A 148 -10.65 -16.88 4.28
C TYR A 148 -10.11 -15.63 4.95
N PHE A 149 -10.77 -15.19 6.01
CA PHE A 149 -10.39 -13.98 6.74
C PHE A 149 -10.31 -14.25 8.23
N VAL A 150 -9.26 -13.71 8.84
CA VAL A 150 -9.13 -13.58 10.28
C VAL A 150 -9.02 -12.10 10.60
N ASP A 151 -10.00 -11.60 11.34
CA ASP A 151 -10.08 -10.20 11.72
C ASP A 151 -9.01 -9.82 12.74
N LEU A 152 -8.33 -8.73 12.46
CA LEU A 152 -7.49 -8.02 13.40
C LEU A 152 -7.94 -6.56 13.46
N ASP A 153 -8.30 -6.06 14.65
CA ASP A 153 -8.58 -4.65 14.86
C ASP A 153 -7.35 -3.92 15.44
N PRO A 154 -6.55 -3.25 14.58
CA PRO A 154 -5.37 -2.51 15.04
C PRO A 154 -5.73 -1.30 15.90
N ARG A 155 -6.94 -0.76 15.77
CA ARG A 155 -7.40 0.38 16.59
C ARG A 155 -7.63 -0.07 18.03
N TRP A 156 -8.18 -1.27 18.20
CA TRP A 156 -8.34 -1.86 19.52
C TRP A 156 -6.99 -2.16 20.17
N VAL A 157 -6.07 -2.80 19.46
CA VAL A 157 -4.73 -3.07 19.96
C VAL A 157 -4.01 -1.79 20.40
N LYS A 158 -4.04 -0.73 19.57
CA LYS A 158 -3.46 0.58 19.94
C LYS A 158 -4.10 1.17 21.18
N LYS A 159 -5.42 1.04 21.34
CA LYS A 159 -6.14 1.52 22.52
C LYS A 159 -5.75 0.77 23.79
N LEU A 160 -5.57 -0.54 23.70
CA LEU A 160 -5.08 -1.36 24.81
C LEU A 160 -3.65 -0.98 25.22
N ILE A 161 -2.75 -0.79 24.24
CA ILE A 161 -1.37 -0.35 24.48
C ILE A 161 -1.34 1.02 25.15
N ALA A 162 -2.12 1.98 24.64
CA ALA A 162 -2.21 3.31 25.22
C ALA A 162 -2.70 3.29 26.69
N ARG A 163 -3.50 2.28 27.04
CA ARG A 163 -4.00 2.02 28.40
C ARG A 163 -3.06 1.14 29.23
N LYS A 164 -1.92 0.72 28.67
CA LYS A 164 -0.96 -0.22 29.28
C LYS A 164 -1.57 -1.57 29.68
N GLN A 165 -2.60 -2.01 28.96
CA GLN A 165 -3.29 -3.29 29.18
C GLN A 165 -2.62 -4.40 28.34
N PHE A 166 -1.35 -4.69 28.62
CA PHE A 166 -0.53 -5.60 27.80
C PHE A 166 -1.02 -7.04 27.86
N ASP A 167 -1.55 -7.51 28.99
CA ASP A 167 -2.14 -8.85 29.11
C ASP A 167 -3.35 -9.03 28.16
N GLU A 168 -4.15 -7.99 27.98
CA GLU A 168 -5.28 -8.03 27.04
C GLU A 168 -4.80 -8.00 25.58
N VAL A 169 -3.72 -7.28 25.29
CA VAL A 169 -3.07 -7.32 23.97
C VAL A 169 -2.62 -8.75 23.68
N GLU A 170 -1.94 -9.40 24.60
CA GLU A 170 -1.45 -10.77 24.44
C GLU A 170 -2.60 -11.76 24.22
N ARG A 171 -3.65 -11.69 25.03
CA ARG A 171 -4.85 -12.54 24.89
C ARG A 171 -5.52 -12.35 23.52
N TYR A 172 -5.67 -11.10 23.07
CA TYR A 172 -6.28 -10.80 21.79
C TYR A 172 -5.41 -11.31 20.64
N MET A 173 -4.09 -11.06 20.68
CA MET A 173 -3.17 -11.54 19.66
C MET A 173 -3.13 -13.07 19.60
N LYS A 174 -3.13 -13.74 20.77
CA LYS A 174 -3.24 -15.20 20.85
C LYS A 174 -4.52 -15.72 20.18
N HIS A 175 -5.67 -15.07 20.41
CA HIS A 175 -6.94 -15.42 19.77
C HIS A 175 -6.87 -15.29 18.24
N VAL A 176 -6.29 -14.21 17.74
CA VAL A 176 -6.10 -13.99 16.29
C VAL A 176 -5.20 -15.08 15.68
N VAL A 177 -4.08 -15.39 16.35
CA VAL A 177 -3.15 -16.44 15.91
C VAL A 177 -3.79 -17.82 15.95
N ASP A 178 -4.54 -18.15 17.02
CA ASP A 178 -5.23 -19.45 17.15
C ASP A 178 -6.22 -19.67 15.98
N GLN A 179 -6.98 -18.65 15.58
CA GLN A 179 -7.85 -18.74 14.41
C GLN A 179 -7.06 -19.00 13.12
N GLY A 180 -5.93 -18.30 12.92
CA GLY A 180 -5.06 -18.50 11.75
C GLY A 180 -4.51 -19.93 11.70
N VAL A 181 -4.04 -20.46 12.83
CA VAL A 181 -3.55 -21.84 12.96
C VAL A 181 -4.64 -22.84 12.57
N GLU A 182 -5.86 -22.67 13.07
CA GLU A 182 -6.99 -23.55 12.74
C GLU A 182 -7.33 -23.52 11.25
N MET A 183 -7.34 -22.32 10.65
CA MET A 183 -7.60 -22.17 9.20
C MET A 183 -6.51 -22.85 8.36
N ILE A 184 -5.22 -22.63 8.70
CA ILE A 184 -4.10 -23.23 7.97
C ILE A 184 -4.13 -24.75 8.07
N LYS A 185 -4.38 -25.31 9.28
CA LYS A 185 -4.40 -26.75 9.48
C LYS A 185 -5.56 -27.47 8.80
N HIS A 186 -6.73 -26.84 8.76
CA HIS A 186 -7.98 -27.57 8.42
C HIS A 186 -8.64 -27.12 7.12
N ARG A 187 -8.22 -26.02 6.49
CA ARG A 187 -8.90 -25.50 5.29
C ARG A 187 -8.07 -25.65 4.01
N GLY A 188 -6.84 -26.16 4.10
CA GLY A 188 -5.96 -26.34 2.94
C GLY A 188 -5.53 -25.02 2.33
N VAL A 189 -5.17 -24.05 3.19
CA VAL A 189 -4.64 -22.74 2.81
C VAL A 189 -3.29 -22.92 2.11
N GLN A 190 -3.14 -22.30 0.94
CA GLN A 190 -1.93 -22.36 0.11
C GLN A 190 -1.25 -20.99 0.00
N CYS A 191 -2.02 -19.91 0.12
CA CYS A 191 -1.53 -18.54 0.00
C CYS A 191 -1.94 -17.75 1.25
N LEU A 192 -1.01 -17.01 1.80
CA LEU A 192 -1.21 -16.23 3.03
C LEU A 192 -0.86 -14.76 2.80
N PHE A 193 -1.80 -13.86 3.15
CA PHE A 193 -1.47 -12.46 3.44
C PHE A 193 -1.44 -12.25 4.94
N THR A 194 -0.37 -11.62 5.43
CA THR A 194 -0.26 -11.27 6.85
C THR A 194 0.78 -10.15 7.06
N THR A 195 1.04 -9.82 8.32
CA THR A 195 2.16 -8.96 8.72
C THR A 195 3.34 -9.82 9.20
N PRO A 196 4.58 -9.31 9.16
CA PRO A 196 5.74 -10.06 9.65
C PRO A 196 5.55 -10.61 11.05
N ARG A 197 5.05 -9.81 11.99
CA ARG A 197 4.85 -10.22 13.39
C ARG A 197 3.82 -11.34 13.54
N LEU A 198 2.72 -11.29 12.79
CA LEU A 198 1.74 -12.39 12.80
C LEU A 198 2.31 -13.65 12.15
N LEU A 199 3.15 -13.50 11.13
CA LEU A 199 3.83 -14.62 10.49
C LEU A 199 4.78 -15.34 11.46
N GLU A 200 5.56 -14.60 12.23
CA GLU A 200 6.41 -15.12 13.32
C GLU A 200 5.56 -15.86 14.36
N ALA A 201 4.50 -15.23 14.86
CA ALA A 201 3.62 -15.82 15.86
C ALA A 201 2.91 -17.10 15.37
N LEU A 202 2.58 -17.20 14.08
CA LEU A 202 2.08 -18.44 13.47
C LEU A 202 3.18 -19.51 13.45
N ALA A 203 4.41 -19.14 13.10
CA ALA A 203 5.54 -20.09 12.99
C ALA A 203 5.96 -20.66 14.33
N GLU A 204 5.76 -19.93 15.44
CA GLU A 204 5.94 -20.46 16.79
C GLU A 204 4.99 -21.62 17.14
N ARG A 205 3.87 -21.73 16.41
CA ARG A 205 2.80 -22.69 16.68
C ARG A 205 2.76 -23.85 15.67
N ILE A 206 3.16 -23.59 14.43
CA ILE A 206 3.11 -24.56 13.32
C ILE A 206 4.26 -24.31 12.35
N SER A 207 4.71 -25.36 11.66
CA SER A 207 5.51 -25.19 10.44
C SER A 207 4.59 -24.79 9.30
N ILE A 208 4.65 -23.53 8.87
CA ILE A 208 3.76 -22.93 7.84
C ILE A 208 3.89 -23.70 6.53
N ALA A 209 5.11 -23.96 6.09
CA ALA A 209 5.38 -24.69 4.84
C ALA A 209 4.87 -26.15 4.90
N ARG A 210 5.06 -26.86 6.02
CA ARG A 210 4.57 -28.25 6.17
C ARG A 210 3.05 -28.33 6.24
N CYS A 211 2.37 -27.26 6.64
CA CYS A 211 0.92 -27.17 6.60
C CYS A 211 0.37 -26.86 5.21
N GLY A 212 1.22 -26.74 4.19
CA GLY A 212 0.80 -26.58 2.79
C GLY A 212 0.76 -25.16 2.27
N VAL A 213 1.16 -24.14 3.07
CA VAL A 213 1.27 -22.76 2.61
C VAL A 213 2.49 -22.63 1.73
N LYS A 214 2.29 -22.31 0.47
CA LYS A 214 3.33 -22.21 -0.56
C LYS A 214 3.84 -20.80 -0.76
N GLY A 215 2.96 -19.80 -0.66
CA GLY A 215 3.29 -18.40 -0.85
C GLY A 215 2.75 -17.53 0.27
N VAL A 216 3.58 -16.59 0.71
CA VAL A 216 3.24 -15.61 1.74
C VAL A 216 3.61 -14.23 1.23
N PHE A 217 2.66 -13.30 1.23
CA PHE A 217 3.02 -11.91 1.06
C PHE A 217 2.68 -11.10 2.30
N CYS A 218 3.56 -10.16 2.60
CA CYS A 218 3.49 -9.32 3.78
C CYS A 218 3.57 -7.84 3.44
N GLY A 219 2.82 -7.04 4.21
CA GLY A 219 2.88 -5.59 4.14
C GLY A 219 2.61 -4.95 5.50
N GLY A 220 2.59 -3.62 5.53
CA GLY A 220 2.12 -2.84 6.68
C GLY A 220 3.17 -2.52 7.75
N THR A 221 4.42 -2.90 7.57
CA THR A 221 5.53 -2.52 8.45
C THR A 221 6.84 -2.40 7.68
N SER A 222 7.82 -1.70 8.27
CA SER A 222 9.18 -1.64 7.74
C SER A 222 9.81 -3.05 7.72
N MET A 223 10.56 -3.34 6.65
CA MET A 223 11.20 -4.64 6.46
C MET A 223 12.71 -4.45 6.26
N THR A 224 13.49 -4.67 7.31
CA THR A 224 14.94 -4.66 7.21
C THR A 224 15.46 -5.92 6.50
N PRO A 225 16.65 -5.89 5.88
CA PRO A 225 17.25 -7.07 5.28
C PRO A 225 17.37 -8.25 6.25
N GLN A 226 17.67 -7.99 7.52
CA GLN A 226 17.74 -9.01 8.56
C GLN A 226 16.39 -9.69 8.82
N MET A 227 15.32 -8.89 8.91
CA MET A 227 13.97 -9.41 9.06
C MET A 227 13.54 -10.24 7.84
N VAL A 228 13.78 -9.75 6.64
CA VAL A 228 13.45 -10.48 5.40
C VAL A 228 14.18 -11.81 5.35
N ARG A 229 15.49 -11.82 5.67
CA ARG A 229 16.27 -13.05 5.76
C ARG A 229 15.69 -14.01 6.77
N PHE A 230 15.42 -13.56 7.97
CA PHE A 230 14.84 -14.37 9.05
C PHE A 230 13.50 -14.99 8.64
N LEU A 231 12.60 -14.18 8.07
CA LEU A 231 11.30 -14.68 7.59
C LEU A 231 11.46 -15.72 6.49
N MET A 232 12.37 -15.51 5.53
CA MET A 232 12.56 -16.44 4.41
C MET A 232 13.23 -17.75 4.84
N GLU A 233 14.32 -17.66 5.60
CA GLU A 233 15.18 -18.82 5.85
C GLU A 233 14.73 -19.61 7.09
N GLU A 234 14.24 -18.94 8.13
CA GLU A 234 13.92 -19.58 9.40
C GLU A 234 12.41 -19.78 9.55
N VAL A 235 11.61 -18.73 9.40
CA VAL A 235 10.15 -18.78 9.60
C VAL A 235 9.46 -19.60 8.49
N LEU A 236 9.85 -19.41 7.24
CA LEU A 236 9.32 -20.13 6.08
C LEU A 236 10.20 -21.32 5.65
N GLU A 237 11.26 -21.62 6.40
CA GLU A 237 12.18 -22.76 6.19
C GLU A 237 12.78 -22.78 4.76
N GLY A 238 12.86 -21.65 4.07
CA GLY A 238 13.27 -21.56 2.66
C GLY A 238 12.36 -22.31 1.67
N LYS A 239 11.16 -22.75 2.08
CA LYS A 239 10.26 -23.60 1.30
C LYS A 239 9.07 -22.87 0.71
N SER A 240 8.62 -21.80 1.32
CA SER A 240 7.54 -20.96 0.82
C SER A 240 8.11 -19.67 0.24
N GLN A 241 7.56 -19.18 -0.86
CA GLN A 241 7.97 -17.88 -1.41
C GLN A 241 7.47 -16.75 -0.52
N PHE A 242 8.38 -15.84 -0.18
CA PHE A 242 8.07 -14.61 0.56
C PHE A 242 8.04 -13.42 -0.39
N VAL A 243 6.96 -12.66 -0.38
CA VAL A 243 6.78 -11.47 -1.21
C VAL A 243 6.53 -10.25 -0.32
N PRO A 244 7.54 -9.43 -0.04
CA PRO A 244 7.35 -8.17 0.65
C PRO A 244 6.63 -7.16 -0.24
N THR A 245 5.71 -6.39 0.34
CA THR A 245 4.96 -5.35 -0.36
C THR A 245 4.94 -4.05 0.44
N TYR A 246 4.88 -2.93 -0.26
CA TYR A 246 4.70 -1.60 0.33
C TYR A 246 3.44 -0.97 -0.22
N GLY A 247 2.57 -0.50 0.66
CA GLY A 247 1.33 0.11 0.23
C GLY A 247 0.51 0.68 1.36
N ASN A 248 -0.43 1.51 0.99
CA ASN A 248 -1.39 2.10 1.90
C ASN A 248 -2.72 2.43 1.19
N THR A 249 -3.69 2.93 1.96
CA THR A 249 -5.01 3.28 1.45
C THR A 249 -4.99 4.33 0.33
N LEU A 250 -4.01 5.24 0.34
CA LEU A 250 -3.96 6.37 -0.59
C LEU A 250 -3.28 6.00 -1.91
N MET A 251 -2.23 5.19 -1.86
CA MET A 251 -1.46 4.76 -3.04
C MET A 251 -2.05 3.54 -3.73
N GLY A 252 -2.30 2.50 -2.97
CA GLY A 252 -2.49 1.14 -3.46
C GLY A 252 -1.33 0.24 -3.09
N LEU A 253 -0.75 -0.48 -4.05
CA LEU A 253 0.27 -1.48 -3.81
C LEU A 253 1.51 -1.25 -4.68
N ALA A 254 2.66 -1.05 -4.06
CA ALA A 254 3.96 -1.11 -4.70
C ALA A 254 4.54 -2.53 -4.58
N CYS A 255 4.98 -3.07 -5.71
CA CYS A 255 5.46 -4.44 -5.84
C CYS A 255 6.96 -4.52 -5.63
N SER A 256 7.44 -5.68 -5.17
CA SER A 256 8.86 -6.04 -5.13
C SER A 256 9.18 -7.16 -6.14
N LEU A 257 10.46 -7.50 -6.25
CA LEU A 257 10.94 -8.64 -7.04
C LEU A 257 11.45 -9.74 -6.09
N PRO A 258 10.60 -10.66 -5.64
CA PRO A 258 10.94 -11.64 -4.60
C PRO A 258 12.11 -12.54 -4.99
N ASP A 259 12.25 -12.89 -6.27
CA ASP A 259 13.32 -13.76 -6.76
C ASP A 259 14.71 -13.12 -6.68
N THR A 260 14.79 -11.81 -6.54
CA THR A 260 16.07 -11.08 -6.42
C THR A 260 16.53 -10.88 -4.97
N LEU A 261 15.70 -11.18 -3.98
CA LEU A 261 15.98 -10.85 -2.57
C LEU A 261 17.29 -11.45 -2.06
N ARG A 262 17.54 -12.75 -2.31
CA ARG A 262 18.78 -13.39 -1.89
C ARG A 262 20.01 -12.77 -2.55
N ALA A 263 19.95 -12.51 -3.86
CA ALA A 263 21.04 -11.89 -4.62
C ALA A 263 21.33 -10.44 -4.14
N ASN A 264 20.30 -9.75 -3.64
CA ASN A 264 20.41 -8.39 -3.12
C ASN A 264 20.63 -8.34 -1.60
N ASN A 265 21.19 -9.41 -0.99
CA ASN A 265 21.39 -9.51 0.46
C ASN A 265 20.11 -9.19 1.26
N TYR A 266 18.96 -9.67 0.77
CA TYR A 266 17.62 -9.48 1.35
C TYR A 266 17.15 -8.01 1.43
N SER A 267 17.84 -7.10 0.76
CA SER A 267 17.36 -5.72 0.60
C SER A 267 16.18 -5.68 -0.35
N VAL A 268 15.12 -5.01 0.06
CA VAL A 268 13.89 -4.90 -0.72
C VAL A 268 13.86 -3.57 -1.44
N THR A 269 13.50 -3.60 -2.73
CA THR A 269 13.10 -2.42 -3.48
C THR A 269 11.65 -2.59 -3.90
N TYR A 270 10.87 -1.53 -3.76
CA TYR A 270 9.47 -1.47 -4.15
C TYR A 270 9.28 -0.52 -5.31
N TRP A 271 8.46 -0.88 -6.28
CA TRP A 271 8.08 -0.05 -7.42
C TRP A 271 6.57 0.23 -7.39
N SER A 272 6.22 1.51 -7.45
CA SER A 272 4.83 1.95 -7.48
C SER A 272 4.12 1.51 -8.77
N PRO A 273 2.78 1.39 -8.76
CA PRO A 273 1.99 0.96 -9.92
C PRO A 273 1.83 2.13 -10.92
N GLN A 274 2.93 2.54 -11.59
CA GLN A 274 2.86 3.57 -12.63
C GLN A 274 2.03 3.09 -13.83
N PRO A 275 1.28 3.99 -14.46
CA PRO A 275 1.20 5.44 -14.23
C PRO A 275 0.18 5.86 -13.14
N ARG A 276 -0.52 4.94 -12.48
CA ARG A 276 -1.60 5.25 -11.52
C ARG A 276 -1.11 5.83 -10.20
N ALA A 277 0.08 5.48 -9.79
CA ALA A 277 0.75 6.10 -8.64
C ALA A 277 2.26 6.22 -8.89
N VAL A 278 2.84 7.30 -8.41
CA VAL A 278 4.27 7.59 -8.51
C VAL A 278 4.83 7.88 -7.13
N LEU A 279 5.98 7.28 -6.81
CA LEU A 279 6.76 7.58 -5.63
C LEU A 279 8.03 8.35 -6.04
N ARG A 280 8.25 9.51 -5.42
CA ARG A 280 9.50 10.26 -5.51
C ARG A 280 10.16 10.31 -4.14
N ILE A 281 11.47 10.34 -4.10
CA ILE A 281 12.21 10.55 -2.84
C ILE A 281 12.80 11.94 -2.89
N VAL A 282 12.24 12.82 -2.05
CA VAL A 282 12.60 14.24 -2.00
C VAL A 282 13.47 14.56 -0.79
N ASP A 283 14.28 15.60 -0.90
CA ASP A 283 15.18 16.01 0.17
C ASP A 283 14.40 16.38 1.45
N LEU A 284 14.94 16.03 2.60
CA LEU A 284 14.29 16.21 3.90
C LEU A 284 14.12 17.68 4.31
N LYS A 285 14.98 18.57 3.76
CA LYS A 285 14.97 20.00 4.07
C LYS A 285 14.37 20.85 2.96
N ASP A 286 14.52 20.39 1.71
CA ASP A 286 14.03 21.08 0.52
C ASP A 286 13.25 20.09 -0.35
N THR A 287 11.97 19.94 -0.05
CA THR A 287 11.08 19.00 -0.72
C THR A 287 10.79 19.32 -2.21
N SER A 288 11.38 20.40 -2.73
CA SER A 288 11.40 20.68 -4.18
C SER A 288 12.46 19.89 -4.94
N LYS A 289 13.43 19.28 -4.22
CA LYS A 289 14.55 18.53 -4.79
C LYS A 289 14.36 17.03 -4.62
N ILE A 290 14.63 16.29 -5.68
CA ILE A 290 14.74 14.83 -5.62
C ILE A 290 16.18 14.50 -5.19
N VAL A 291 16.34 13.56 -4.25
CA VAL A 291 17.67 13.11 -3.78
C VAL A 291 18.38 12.28 -4.86
N ASP A 292 19.69 12.13 -4.75
CA ASP A 292 20.46 11.24 -5.61
C ASP A 292 20.11 9.76 -5.34
N TYR A 293 20.50 8.88 -6.27
CA TYR A 293 20.31 7.44 -6.07
C TYR A 293 21.12 6.96 -4.86
N ASP A 294 20.53 6.02 -4.15
CA ASP A 294 21.07 5.41 -2.93
C ASP A 294 21.14 6.37 -1.72
N GLU A 295 20.48 7.53 -1.82
CA GLU A 295 20.31 8.48 -0.71
C GLU A 295 18.90 8.40 -0.10
N TYR A 296 18.83 8.69 1.20
CA TYR A 296 17.58 8.82 1.93
C TYR A 296 16.92 10.16 1.69
N GLY A 297 15.63 10.13 1.55
CA GLY A 297 14.78 11.31 1.56
C GLY A 297 13.37 10.96 1.99
N ARG A 298 12.50 11.94 1.98
CA ARG A 298 11.09 11.75 2.30
C ARG A 298 10.34 11.18 1.11
N VAL A 299 9.42 10.26 1.38
CA VAL A 299 8.55 9.72 0.35
C VAL A 299 7.50 10.76 -0.02
N GLU A 300 7.47 11.16 -1.28
CA GLU A 300 6.41 11.95 -1.89
C GLU A 300 5.59 11.04 -2.81
N LEU A 301 4.30 10.96 -2.54
CA LEU A 301 3.35 10.14 -3.29
C LEU A 301 2.47 11.03 -4.18
N THR A 302 2.32 10.64 -5.43
CA THR A 302 1.26 11.16 -6.32
C THR A 302 0.35 10.01 -6.74
N THR A 303 -0.96 10.15 -6.51
CA THR A 303 -1.96 9.18 -6.96
C THR A 303 -2.79 9.79 -8.08
N MET A 304 -2.90 9.08 -9.20
CA MET A 304 -3.50 9.55 -10.44
C MET A 304 -4.46 8.51 -11.01
N THR A 305 -5.65 8.41 -10.41
CA THR A 305 -6.73 7.57 -10.94
C THR A 305 -7.97 8.44 -11.22
N LYS A 306 -8.89 7.96 -12.04
CA LYS A 306 -10.17 8.66 -12.23
C LYS A 306 -11.00 8.74 -10.95
N GLU A 307 -10.76 7.82 -10.02
CA GLU A 307 -11.45 7.77 -8.72
C GLU A 307 -10.86 8.75 -7.72
N PHE A 308 -9.53 8.99 -7.79
CA PHE A 308 -8.83 9.79 -6.82
C PHE A 308 -7.56 10.43 -7.42
N PHE A 309 -7.48 11.74 -7.29
CA PHE A 309 -6.30 12.52 -7.67
C PHE A 309 -5.70 13.19 -6.43
N MET A 310 -4.45 12.89 -6.16
CA MET A 310 -3.71 13.41 -5.01
C MET A 310 -2.27 13.69 -5.45
N PRO A 311 -1.97 14.92 -5.89
CA PRO A 311 -0.61 15.31 -6.28
C PRO A 311 0.26 15.57 -5.06
N ARG A 312 1.54 15.17 -5.13
CA ARG A 312 2.61 15.61 -4.24
C ARG A 312 2.31 15.47 -2.75
N PHE A 313 1.77 14.35 -2.33
CA PHE A 313 1.51 14.10 -0.92
C PHE A 313 2.80 13.65 -0.21
N LEU A 314 3.21 14.38 0.84
CA LEU A 314 4.36 13.98 1.66
C LEU A 314 3.94 12.89 2.65
N GLU A 315 4.36 11.66 2.39
CA GLU A 315 4.11 10.53 3.28
C GLU A 315 4.86 10.67 4.61
N ARG A 316 4.52 9.81 5.55
CA ARG A 316 5.18 9.74 6.87
C ARG A 316 6.40 8.84 6.87
N ASP A 317 6.76 8.37 5.71
CA ASP A 317 7.88 7.49 5.50
C ASP A 317 9.05 8.26 4.88
N GLU A 318 10.24 7.80 5.21
CA GLU A 318 11.47 8.06 4.48
C GLU A 318 11.95 6.77 3.83
N ALA A 319 12.66 6.90 2.72
CA ALA A 319 13.16 5.75 1.96
C ALA A 319 14.42 6.13 1.17
N ILE A 320 15.14 5.12 0.70
CA ILE A 320 16.24 5.29 -0.23
C ILE A 320 15.70 5.29 -1.67
N ARG A 321 16.12 6.27 -2.49
CA ARG A 321 15.85 6.27 -3.93
C ARG A 321 16.63 5.15 -4.62
N ARG A 322 15.92 4.29 -5.35
CA ARG A 322 16.50 3.16 -6.09
C ARG A 322 16.35 3.33 -7.59
N LYS A 323 17.35 2.85 -8.34
CA LYS A 323 17.36 2.90 -9.80
C LYS A 323 16.25 2.05 -10.41
N PRO A 324 15.77 2.42 -11.61
CA PRO A 324 14.91 1.57 -12.42
C PRO A 324 15.53 0.18 -12.67
N CYS A 325 14.68 -0.79 -13.01
CA CYS A 325 15.09 -2.09 -13.49
C CYS A 325 14.33 -2.45 -14.77
N ASP A 326 14.72 -3.56 -15.42
CA ASP A 326 14.12 -3.98 -16.71
C ASP A 326 12.60 -4.14 -16.62
N LYS A 327 12.10 -4.68 -15.50
CA LYS A 327 10.66 -4.88 -15.28
C LYS A 327 9.92 -3.60 -14.93
N TYR A 328 10.57 -2.71 -14.19
CA TYR A 328 10.02 -1.43 -13.74
C TYR A 328 10.96 -0.30 -14.18
N PRO A 329 10.74 0.28 -15.38
CA PRO A 329 11.63 1.29 -15.95
C PRO A 329 11.41 2.69 -15.35
N TRP A 330 11.18 2.75 -14.04
CA TRP A 330 11.04 3.95 -13.22
C TRP A 330 11.68 3.75 -11.85
N ASP A 331 11.88 4.83 -11.12
CA ASP A 331 12.53 4.79 -9.81
C ASP A 331 11.76 3.92 -8.82
N GLY A 332 12.51 3.13 -8.06
CA GLY A 332 12.00 2.38 -6.92
C GLY A 332 12.33 3.05 -5.59
N VAL A 333 11.77 2.51 -4.52
CA VAL A 333 12.05 2.93 -3.14
C VAL A 333 12.52 1.73 -2.31
N GLY A 334 13.60 1.90 -1.56
CA GLY A 334 14.16 0.85 -0.70
C GLY A 334 14.26 1.30 0.74
N ASP A 335 14.40 0.33 1.65
CA ASP A 335 14.58 0.58 3.08
C ASP A 335 13.57 1.60 3.63
N VAL A 336 12.29 1.36 3.34
CA VAL A 336 11.18 2.22 3.75
C VAL A 336 10.99 2.11 5.25
N ARG A 337 10.96 3.25 5.93
CA ARG A 337 10.80 3.34 7.38
C ARG A 337 10.08 4.63 7.79
N PRO A 338 9.54 4.73 9.02
CA PRO A 338 8.95 5.97 9.50
C PRO A 338 9.95 7.13 9.43
N PHE A 339 9.47 8.28 9.00
CA PHE A 339 10.26 9.50 9.01
C PHE A 339 10.65 9.88 10.45
N GLY A 340 11.96 9.98 10.73
CA GLY A 340 12.52 10.09 12.09
C GLY A 340 11.94 11.24 12.94
N ALA A 341 11.52 12.35 12.34
CA ALA A 341 10.83 13.43 13.06
C ALA A 341 9.43 13.01 13.57
N LEU A 342 8.86 11.90 13.06
CA LEU A 342 7.55 11.37 13.40
C LEU A 342 7.62 10.04 14.18
N GLU A 343 8.80 9.43 14.34
CA GLU A 343 8.99 8.13 15.01
C GLU A 343 8.32 8.03 16.38
N LYS A 344 8.40 9.08 17.19
CA LYS A 344 7.77 9.12 18.52
C LYS A 344 6.23 9.10 18.49
N LYS A 345 5.61 9.32 17.33
CA LYS A 345 4.15 9.36 17.13
C LYS A 345 3.61 8.13 16.39
N VAL A 346 4.50 7.35 15.78
CA VAL A 346 4.13 6.17 14.98
C VAL A 346 4.35 4.91 15.81
N ILE A 347 3.28 4.19 16.11
CA ILE A 347 3.37 2.86 16.72
C ILE A 347 3.35 1.85 15.58
N GLU A 348 4.54 1.42 15.14
CA GLU A 348 4.69 0.36 14.14
C GLU A 348 4.59 -1.03 14.76
N GLY A 349 4.27 -2.01 13.92
CA GLY A 349 4.40 -3.43 14.28
C GLY A 349 3.53 -3.87 15.45
N VAL A 350 2.40 -3.22 15.66
CA VAL A 350 1.49 -3.53 16.77
C VAL A 350 0.72 -4.84 16.51
N TYR A 351 0.79 -5.31 15.27
CA TYR A 351 0.06 -6.50 14.79
C TYR A 351 0.82 -7.23 13.70
#